data_1169ee6032c7092f1686aa08dcc84f71
#
_entry.id   1169ee6032c7092f1686aa08dcc84f71
#
_cell.length_a   1.000
_cell.length_b   1.000
_cell.length_c   1.000
_cell.angle_alpha   90.00
_cell.angle_beta   90.00
_cell.angle_gamma   90.00
#
_symmetry.space_group_name_H-M   'P 1'
#
loop_
_entity.id
_entity.type
_entity.pdbx_description
1 polymer ?
#
loop_
_entity_poly.entity_id
_entity_poly.type
_entity_poly.pdbx_seq_one_letter_code
_entity_poly.pdbx_strand_id
1 'polypeptide(L)'
;MPQLVGLDVAGEPDDWHAAGFSVDDDGGIRTGHLRMQTGVGTRGISAWDFADETDVEPATHPNGTTLLDHLVVFTDDPARTTESYGELGMQPRRERDVGNDTKQTFFTAGEVIIELVGPIANVDGERFWGLAFTVTDIDACAALLAPAMGDIKDAVQPGRRIVTLRHKEVGLTIPIAFMSP
;
A
#
# COMPACT_ATOMS: atom_id res chain seq x y z
N MET A 1 -4.33 -19.70 -2.41
CA MET A 1 -3.33 -18.79 -1.78
C MET A 1 -4.08 -17.54 -1.41
N PRO A 2 -3.98 -17.06 -0.18
CA PRO A 2 -4.79 -15.93 0.27
C PRO A 2 -4.54 -14.70 -0.59
N GLN A 3 -5.59 -13.98 -0.93
CA GLN A 3 -5.55 -12.70 -1.60
C GLN A 3 -5.91 -11.61 -0.58
N LEU A 4 -5.20 -10.49 -0.59
CA LEU A 4 -5.61 -9.31 0.15
C LEU A 4 -6.79 -8.68 -0.60
N VAL A 5 -7.97 -8.71 -0.01
CA VAL A 5 -9.22 -8.26 -0.64
C VAL A 5 -9.80 -7.01 0.01
N GLY A 6 -9.39 -6.69 1.25
CA GLY A 6 -9.90 -5.55 2.00
C GLY A 6 -8.81 -4.83 2.79
N LEU A 7 -8.93 -3.50 2.89
CA LEU A 7 -8.18 -2.65 3.81
C LEU A 7 -9.11 -1.61 4.41
N ASP A 8 -9.06 -1.45 5.72
CA ASP A 8 -9.68 -0.33 6.42
C ASP A 8 -8.66 0.79 6.59
N VAL A 9 -8.95 1.96 6.02
CA VAL A 9 -8.02 3.08 5.95
C VAL A 9 -8.63 4.35 6.56
N ALA A 10 -7.80 5.09 7.29
CA ALA A 10 -8.15 6.42 7.77
C ALA A 10 -8.14 7.46 6.61
N GLY A 11 -8.72 8.61 6.86
CA GLY A 11 -8.92 9.68 5.89
C GLY A 11 -10.34 9.70 5.37
N GLU A 12 -10.91 10.89 5.32
CA GLU A 12 -12.24 11.09 4.78
C GLU A 12 -12.25 10.87 3.26
N PRO A 13 -13.40 10.57 2.65
CA PRO A 13 -13.51 10.44 1.20
C PRO A 13 -12.89 11.60 0.42
N ASP A 14 -13.05 12.83 0.90
CA ASP A 14 -12.52 14.04 0.27
C ASP A 14 -10.97 14.07 0.26
N ASP A 15 -10.31 13.54 1.30
CA ASP A 15 -8.84 13.43 1.35
C ASP A 15 -8.33 12.47 0.27
N TRP A 16 -9.05 11.36 0.06
CA TRP A 16 -8.73 10.38 -0.97
C TRP A 16 -9.03 10.92 -2.39
N HIS A 17 -10.13 11.70 -2.54
CA HIS A 17 -10.38 12.44 -3.78
C HIS A 17 -9.26 13.45 -4.09
N ALA A 18 -8.74 14.15 -3.06
CA ALA A 18 -7.61 15.06 -3.23
C ALA A 18 -6.32 14.34 -3.62
N ALA A 19 -6.18 13.05 -3.28
CA ALA A 19 -5.12 12.16 -3.76
C ALA A 19 -5.40 11.52 -5.13
N GLY A 20 -6.50 11.92 -5.80
CA GLY A 20 -6.86 11.51 -7.15
C GLY A 20 -7.53 10.14 -7.25
N PHE A 21 -8.06 9.61 -6.14
CA PHE A 21 -8.84 8.37 -6.17
C PHE A 21 -10.32 8.64 -6.42
N SER A 22 -10.99 7.76 -7.14
CA SER A 22 -12.45 7.67 -7.15
C SER A 22 -12.89 6.93 -5.89
N VAL A 23 -13.84 7.51 -5.16
CA VAL A 23 -14.42 6.93 -3.95
C VAL A 23 -15.91 6.70 -4.21
N ASP A 24 -16.39 5.50 -3.94
CA ASP A 24 -17.82 5.14 -4.09
C ASP A 24 -18.66 5.84 -3.00
N ASP A 25 -19.98 5.92 -3.19
CA ASP A 25 -20.90 6.59 -2.27
C ASP A 25 -20.87 6.02 -0.83
N ASP A 26 -20.44 4.78 -0.67
CA ASP A 26 -20.27 4.11 0.61
C ASP A 26 -18.85 4.23 1.19
N GLY A 27 -17.99 5.08 0.60
CA GLY A 27 -16.63 5.32 1.02
C GLY A 27 -15.62 4.30 0.55
N GLY A 28 -15.98 3.41 -0.37
CA GLY A 28 -15.07 2.39 -0.93
C GLY A 28 -14.19 2.92 -2.04
N ILE A 29 -12.94 2.46 -2.09
CA ILE A 29 -12.02 2.63 -3.21
C ILE A 29 -11.72 1.25 -3.76
N ARG A 30 -11.98 1.02 -5.06
CA ARG A 30 -11.78 -0.28 -5.71
C ARG A 30 -10.61 -0.22 -6.69
N THR A 31 -9.52 -0.93 -6.38
CA THR A 31 -8.30 -0.94 -7.20
C THR A 31 -7.78 -2.37 -7.35
N GLY A 32 -7.57 -2.84 -8.59
CA GLY A 32 -7.30 -4.25 -8.82
C GLY A 32 -8.38 -5.13 -8.20
N HIS A 33 -7.97 -6.11 -7.44
CA HIS A 33 -8.87 -7.02 -6.70
C HIS A 33 -9.12 -6.60 -5.24
N LEU A 34 -8.69 -5.41 -4.87
CA LEU A 34 -8.76 -4.87 -3.52
C LEU A 34 -9.86 -3.81 -3.39
N ARG A 35 -10.60 -3.85 -2.29
CA ARG A 35 -11.46 -2.76 -1.82
C ARG A 35 -10.85 -2.14 -0.55
N MET A 36 -10.61 -0.84 -0.60
CA MET A 36 -10.24 -0.08 0.60
C MET A 36 -11.47 0.66 1.12
N GLN A 37 -11.78 0.57 2.41
CA GLN A 37 -12.84 1.32 3.06
C GLN A 37 -12.24 2.55 3.74
N THR A 38 -12.65 3.74 3.28
CA THR A 38 -12.20 5.02 3.84
C THR A 38 -12.98 5.41 5.11
N GLY A 39 -12.45 6.37 5.86
CA GLY A 39 -13.11 6.88 7.07
C GLY A 39 -13.05 5.92 8.27
N VAL A 40 -12.26 4.87 8.21
CA VAL A 40 -12.14 3.88 9.30
C VAL A 40 -10.91 4.17 10.14
N GLY A 41 -11.14 4.40 11.45
CA GLY A 41 -10.07 4.78 12.36
C GLY A 41 -9.64 6.23 12.21
N THR A 42 -8.65 6.62 13.01
CA THR A 42 -8.17 8.01 13.07
C THR A 42 -6.82 8.20 12.39
N ARG A 43 -6.13 7.11 12.08
CA ARG A 43 -4.78 7.16 11.49
C ARG A 43 -4.39 5.85 10.83
N GLY A 44 -3.78 5.96 9.66
CA GLY A 44 -3.12 4.82 8.99
C GLY A 44 -4.11 3.79 8.45
N ILE A 45 -3.70 2.54 8.53
CA ILE A 45 -4.48 1.36 8.17
C ILE A 45 -4.79 0.65 9.48
N SER A 46 -6.05 0.28 9.69
CA SER A 46 -6.53 -0.32 10.96
C SER A 46 -6.84 -1.81 10.85
N ALA A 47 -7.17 -2.29 9.66
CA ALA A 47 -7.45 -3.70 9.41
C ALA A 47 -7.16 -4.10 7.97
N TRP A 48 -7.00 -5.38 7.77
CA TRP A 48 -6.92 -6.03 6.46
C TRP A 48 -7.74 -7.31 6.43
N ASP A 49 -8.22 -7.68 5.25
CA ASP A 49 -9.01 -8.88 5.03
C ASP A 49 -8.43 -9.71 3.89
N PHE A 50 -8.46 -11.03 4.07
CA PHE A 50 -8.00 -12.01 3.10
C PHE A 50 -9.13 -12.95 2.69
N ALA A 51 -9.15 -13.31 1.41
CA ALA A 51 -10.04 -14.34 0.88
C ALA A 51 -9.33 -15.15 -0.20
N ASP A 52 -9.91 -16.29 -0.58
CA ASP A 52 -9.39 -17.10 -1.70
C ASP A 52 -9.81 -16.53 -3.05
N GLU A 53 -10.95 -15.83 -3.10
CA GLU A 53 -11.55 -15.22 -4.29
C GLU A 53 -12.11 -13.84 -3.95
N THR A 54 -12.26 -12.99 -4.96
CA THR A 54 -12.87 -11.66 -4.85
C THR A 54 -13.71 -11.38 -6.10
N ASP A 55 -14.79 -10.64 -5.92
CA ASP A 55 -15.67 -10.12 -6.97
C ASP A 55 -15.51 -8.59 -7.16
N VAL A 56 -14.46 -8.01 -6.63
CA VAL A 56 -14.18 -6.58 -6.77
C VAL A 56 -13.88 -6.24 -8.22
N GLU A 57 -14.73 -5.39 -8.80
CA GLU A 57 -14.50 -4.79 -10.11
C GLU A 57 -13.76 -3.46 -9.92
N PRO A 58 -12.55 -3.30 -10.49
CA PRO A 58 -11.74 -2.10 -10.30
C PRO A 58 -12.43 -0.85 -10.86
N ALA A 59 -12.30 0.27 -10.17
CA ALA A 59 -12.74 1.57 -10.64
C ALA A 59 -11.65 2.25 -11.49
N THR A 60 -12.05 3.24 -12.27
CA THR A 60 -11.11 4.16 -12.92
C THR A 60 -10.80 5.32 -11.97
N HIS A 61 -9.53 5.60 -11.77
CA HIS A 61 -9.07 6.67 -10.89
C HIS A 61 -8.44 7.82 -11.68
N PRO A 62 -8.76 9.09 -11.35
CA PRO A 62 -8.14 10.26 -12.01
C PRO A 62 -6.60 10.25 -11.98
N ASN A 63 -5.98 9.72 -10.91
CA ASN A 63 -4.53 9.58 -10.79
C ASN A 63 -3.94 8.43 -11.60
N GLY A 64 -4.77 7.66 -12.32
CA GLY A 64 -4.35 6.52 -13.14
C GLY A 64 -4.02 5.25 -12.36
N THR A 65 -4.35 5.16 -11.08
CA THR A 65 -4.15 3.95 -10.27
C THR A 65 -4.85 2.75 -10.88
N THR A 66 -4.16 1.62 -10.96
CA THR A 66 -4.67 0.34 -11.48
C THR A 66 -4.75 -0.73 -10.40
N LEU A 67 -3.76 -0.79 -9.51
CA LEU A 67 -3.71 -1.76 -8.41
C LEU A 67 -2.84 -1.27 -7.25
N LEU A 68 -3.03 -1.88 -6.07
CA LEU A 68 -2.10 -1.77 -4.96
C LEU A 68 -0.92 -2.70 -5.24
N ASP A 69 0.28 -2.14 -5.45
CA ASP A 69 1.51 -2.88 -5.73
C ASP A 69 2.12 -3.45 -4.43
N HIS A 70 2.31 -2.56 -3.42
CA HIS A 70 2.90 -2.93 -2.14
C HIS A 70 2.11 -2.38 -0.96
N LEU A 71 1.96 -3.23 0.05
CA LEU A 71 1.60 -2.84 1.41
C LEU A 71 2.83 -3.02 2.30
N VAL A 72 3.31 -1.96 2.94
CA VAL A 72 4.49 -1.99 3.81
C VAL A 72 4.07 -2.14 5.25
N VAL A 73 4.64 -3.13 5.94
CA VAL A 73 4.41 -3.43 7.36
C VAL A 73 5.73 -3.37 8.11
N PHE A 74 5.77 -2.62 9.20
CA PHE A 74 6.88 -2.61 10.14
C PHE A 74 6.62 -3.58 11.28
N THR A 75 7.67 -4.26 11.73
CA THR A 75 7.61 -5.16 12.88
C THR A 75 8.82 -4.98 13.79
N ASP A 76 8.64 -5.26 15.08
CA ASP A 76 9.73 -5.39 16.05
C ASP A 76 10.40 -6.76 16.01
N ASP A 77 9.65 -7.81 15.55
CA ASP A 77 10.13 -9.19 15.46
C ASP A 77 9.75 -9.83 14.11
N PRO A 78 10.66 -9.76 13.11
CA PRO A 78 10.41 -10.33 11.79
C PRO A 78 10.18 -11.85 11.81
N ALA A 79 10.79 -12.58 12.76
CA ALA A 79 10.65 -14.03 12.81
C ALA A 79 9.24 -14.42 13.25
N ARG A 80 8.75 -13.82 14.33
CA ARG A 80 7.39 -14.01 14.83
C ARG A 80 6.36 -13.64 13.75
N THR A 81 6.53 -12.46 13.11
CA THR A 81 5.60 -11.99 12.09
C THR A 81 5.61 -12.89 10.85
N THR A 82 6.76 -13.38 10.43
CA THR A 82 6.86 -14.35 9.33
C THR A 82 6.13 -15.66 9.64
N GLU A 83 6.24 -16.15 10.88
CA GLU A 83 5.51 -17.34 11.33
C GLU A 83 3.99 -17.12 11.28
N SER A 84 3.51 -15.98 11.81
CA SER A 84 2.08 -15.61 11.76
C SER A 84 1.55 -15.50 10.32
N TYR A 85 2.35 -14.95 9.40
CA TYR A 85 1.97 -14.90 7.98
C TYR A 85 1.95 -16.30 7.33
N GLY A 86 2.83 -17.21 7.78
CA GLY A 86 2.80 -18.63 7.40
C GLY A 86 1.50 -19.32 7.80
N GLU A 87 0.94 -18.99 8.98
CA GLU A 87 -0.35 -19.49 9.43
C GLU A 87 -1.52 -19.00 8.57
N LEU A 88 -1.40 -17.80 7.99
CA LEU A 88 -2.34 -17.27 7.00
C LEU A 88 -2.13 -17.88 5.60
N GLY A 89 -1.16 -18.77 5.42
CA GLY A 89 -0.85 -19.42 4.14
C GLY A 89 0.09 -18.63 3.23
N MET A 90 0.66 -17.54 3.72
CA MET A 90 1.66 -16.76 2.98
C MET A 90 3.08 -17.29 3.24
N GLN A 91 3.86 -17.44 2.18
CA GLN A 91 5.25 -17.87 2.28
C GLN A 91 6.19 -16.76 1.82
N PRO A 92 7.34 -16.55 2.49
CA PRO A 92 8.31 -15.58 2.04
C PRO A 92 8.86 -15.95 0.65
N ARG A 93 8.86 -15.00 -0.26
CA ARG A 93 9.34 -15.15 -1.64
C ARG A 93 10.77 -14.66 -1.81
N ARG A 94 11.13 -13.64 -1.05
CA ARG A 94 12.44 -13.01 -1.12
C ARG A 94 12.74 -12.33 0.20
N GLU A 95 14.02 -12.32 0.58
CA GLU A 95 14.57 -11.48 1.64
C GLU A 95 15.66 -10.57 1.09
N ARG A 96 15.79 -9.39 1.68
CA ARG A 96 16.83 -8.42 1.38
C ARG A 96 17.33 -7.80 2.68
N ASP A 97 18.64 -7.79 2.87
CA ASP A 97 19.28 -7.01 3.93
C ASP A 97 19.33 -5.54 3.48
N VAL A 98 18.90 -4.63 4.34
CA VAL A 98 18.93 -3.18 4.09
C VAL A 98 19.89 -2.45 5.02
N GLY A 99 20.69 -3.19 5.77
CA GLY A 99 21.67 -2.67 6.73
C GLY A 99 21.07 -2.43 8.11
N ASN A 100 21.94 -2.16 9.09
CA ASN A 100 21.58 -1.92 10.50
C ASN A 100 20.72 -3.05 11.10
N ASP A 101 21.04 -4.29 10.78
CA ASP A 101 20.33 -5.51 11.19
C ASP A 101 18.84 -5.56 10.74
N THR A 102 18.44 -4.66 9.84
CA THR A 102 17.07 -4.61 9.30
C THR A 102 16.98 -5.39 8.00
N LYS A 103 15.93 -6.17 7.86
CA LYS A 103 15.60 -6.94 6.66
C LYS A 103 14.24 -6.50 6.08
N GLN A 104 14.14 -6.68 4.78
CA GLN A 104 12.88 -6.66 4.05
C GLN A 104 12.54 -8.10 3.64
N THR A 105 11.38 -8.59 4.05
CA THR A 105 10.86 -9.89 3.64
C THR A 105 9.60 -9.66 2.82
N PHE A 106 9.54 -10.26 1.64
CA PHE A 106 8.46 -10.04 0.68
C PHE A 106 7.57 -11.28 0.60
N PHE A 107 6.28 -11.06 0.77
CA PHE A 107 5.22 -12.05 0.60
C PHE A 107 4.31 -11.63 -0.54
N THR A 108 3.54 -12.57 -1.09
CA THR A 108 2.49 -12.26 -2.07
C THR A 108 1.13 -12.67 -1.51
N ALA A 109 0.17 -11.75 -1.61
CA ALA A 109 -1.23 -11.96 -1.25
C ALA A 109 -2.12 -11.61 -2.45
N GLY A 110 -2.29 -12.56 -3.37
CA GLY A 110 -2.85 -12.30 -4.69
C GLY A 110 -1.91 -11.45 -5.54
N GLU A 111 -2.39 -10.32 -6.03
CA GLU A 111 -1.61 -9.35 -6.81
C GLU A 111 -0.78 -8.39 -5.93
N VAL A 112 -1.05 -8.32 -4.63
CA VAL A 112 -0.39 -7.39 -3.71
C VAL A 112 0.88 -8.01 -3.12
N ILE A 113 1.96 -7.24 -3.09
CA ILE A 113 3.18 -7.57 -2.37
C ILE A 113 3.06 -7.00 -0.95
N ILE A 114 3.22 -7.85 0.06
CA ILE A 114 3.38 -7.42 1.44
C ILE A 114 4.88 -7.35 1.73
N GLU A 115 5.35 -6.14 1.99
CA GLU A 115 6.74 -5.86 2.34
C GLU A 115 6.86 -5.72 3.86
N LEU A 116 7.33 -6.77 4.51
CA LEU A 116 7.64 -6.77 5.94
C LEU A 116 9.04 -6.22 6.17
N VAL A 117 9.14 -5.18 6.99
CA VAL A 117 10.41 -4.52 7.31
C VAL A 117 10.64 -4.60 8.83
N GLY A 118 11.78 -5.14 9.21
CA GLY A 118 12.13 -5.25 10.63
C GLY A 118 13.52 -5.85 10.89
N PRO A 119 13.95 -5.83 12.16
CA PRO A 119 13.27 -5.22 13.31
C PRO A 119 13.30 -3.68 13.26
N ILE A 120 12.19 -3.04 13.63
CA ILE A 120 12.09 -1.59 13.73
C ILE A 120 11.92 -1.18 15.19
N ALA A 121 12.82 -0.33 15.68
CA ALA A 121 12.73 0.21 17.04
C ALA A 121 11.44 1.06 17.22
N ASN A 122 10.84 1.01 18.41
CA ASN A 122 9.60 1.72 18.76
C ASN A 122 8.35 1.29 17.97
N VAL A 123 8.37 0.11 17.40
CA VAL A 123 7.19 -0.63 16.98
C VAL A 123 6.90 -1.67 18.05
N ASP A 124 5.66 -1.82 18.45
CA ASP A 124 5.19 -2.86 19.37
C ASP A 124 4.32 -3.81 18.55
N GLY A 125 4.82 -5.00 18.30
CA GLY A 125 4.20 -5.95 17.39
C GLY A 125 4.36 -5.56 15.92
N GLU A 126 3.25 -5.30 15.25
CA GLU A 126 3.19 -4.92 13.83
C GLU A 126 2.52 -3.56 13.66
N ARG A 127 2.95 -2.84 12.63
CA ARG A 127 2.34 -1.58 12.24
C ARG A 127 2.34 -1.43 10.72
N PHE A 128 1.18 -1.23 10.14
CA PHE A 128 1.07 -0.79 8.75
C PHE A 128 1.76 0.57 8.59
N TRP A 129 2.61 0.69 7.57
CA TRP A 129 3.38 1.91 7.37
C TRP A 129 2.92 2.70 6.16
N GLY A 130 2.72 2.07 5.00
CA GLY A 130 2.38 2.79 3.79
C GLY A 130 1.93 1.91 2.63
N LEU A 131 1.47 2.57 1.59
CA LEU A 131 0.93 1.97 0.37
C LEU A 131 1.71 2.46 -0.85
N ALA A 132 1.97 1.56 -1.79
CA ALA A 132 2.47 1.91 -3.12
C ALA A 132 1.49 1.40 -4.18
N PHE A 133 1.04 2.27 -5.07
CA PHE A 133 0.09 1.93 -6.13
C PHE A 133 0.78 1.96 -7.49
N THR A 134 0.43 1.04 -8.37
CA THR A 134 0.80 1.11 -9.78
C THR A 134 -0.17 2.04 -10.51
N VAL A 135 0.36 2.95 -11.31
CA VAL A 135 -0.41 3.88 -12.16
C VAL A 135 -0.07 3.66 -13.63
N THR A 136 -1.02 3.93 -14.51
CA THR A 136 -0.84 3.78 -15.96
C THR A 136 0.23 4.72 -16.52
N ASP A 137 0.32 5.96 -15.99
CA ASP A 137 1.27 6.99 -16.40
C ASP A 137 1.71 7.80 -15.17
N ILE A 138 2.96 7.60 -14.76
CA ILE A 138 3.51 8.25 -13.56
C ILE A 138 3.74 9.76 -13.76
N ASP A 139 4.04 10.20 -14.98
CA ASP A 139 4.23 11.62 -15.27
C ASP A 139 2.89 12.37 -15.23
N ALA A 140 1.83 11.76 -15.79
CA ALA A 140 0.47 12.30 -15.71
C ALA A 140 -0.05 12.30 -14.26
N CYS A 141 0.20 11.25 -13.49
CA CYS A 141 -0.13 11.19 -12.07
C CYS A 141 0.56 12.30 -11.27
N ALA A 142 1.86 12.48 -11.48
CA ALA A 142 2.62 13.53 -10.80
C ALA A 142 2.15 14.93 -11.18
N ALA A 143 1.82 15.16 -12.44
CA ALA A 143 1.29 16.45 -12.91
C ALA A 143 -0.10 16.76 -12.33
N LEU A 144 -0.98 15.76 -12.25
CA LEU A 144 -2.33 15.90 -11.68
C LEU A 144 -2.28 16.31 -10.20
N LEU A 145 -1.39 15.69 -9.43
CA LEU A 145 -1.32 15.85 -7.97
C LEU A 145 -0.31 16.92 -7.53
N ALA A 146 0.30 17.65 -8.48
CA ALA A 146 1.17 18.78 -8.13
C ALA A 146 0.37 19.89 -7.39
N PRO A 147 0.93 20.58 -6.38
CA PRO A 147 2.31 20.49 -5.91
C PRO A 147 2.58 19.42 -4.84
N ALA A 148 1.58 18.62 -4.45
CA ALA A 148 1.72 17.63 -3.37
C ALA A 148 2.61 16.42 -3.73
N MET A 149 3.22 16.39 -4.92
CA MET A 149 4.11 15.31 -5.33
C MET A 149 5.58 15.64 -5.07
N GLY A 150 6.35 14.60 -4.78
CA GLY A 150 7.82 14.66 -4.76
C GLY A 150 8.42 14.54 -6.17
N ASP A 151 9.73 14.36 -6.23
CA ASP A 151 10.43 14.09 -7.49
C ASP A 151 10.25 12.61 -7.90
N ILE A 152 10.04 12.39 -9.20
CA ILE A 152 10.05 11.04 -9.78
C ILE A 152 11.50 10.53 -9.78
N LYS A 153 11.68 9.29 -9.31
CA LYS A 153 12.97 8.61 -9.20
C LYS A 153 12.88 7.21 -9.78
N ASP A 154 14.03 6.61 -10.07
CA ASP A 154 14.10 5.19 -10.37
C ASP A 154 13.69 4.37 -9.14
N ALA A 155 12.85 3.38 -9.35
CA ALA A 155 12.48 2.43 -8.31
C ALA A 155 13.61 1.38 -8.09
N VAL A 156 13.50 0.61 -7.01
CA VAL A 156 14.42 -0.51 -6.76
C VAL A 156 14.25 -1.61 -7.83
N GLN A 157 13.05 -1.78 -8.36
CA GLN A 157 12.79 -2.68 -9.47
C GLN A 157 13.30 -2.05 -10.77
N PRO A 158 14.21 -2.74 -11.50
CA PRO A 158 14.75 -2.23 -12.76
C PRO A 158 13.66 -1.86 -13.77
N GLY A 159 13.79 -0.67 -14.36
CA GLY A 159 12.88 -0.17 -15.40
C GLY A 159 11.61 0.49 -14.86
N ARG A 160 11.35 0.43 -13.56
CA ARG A 160 10.22 1.11 -12.92
C ARG A 160 10.66 2.45 -12.32
N ARG A 161 9.72 3.39 -12.25
CA ARG A 161 9.88 4.69 -11.59
C ARG A 161 8.92 4.79 -10.40
N ILE A 162 9.26 5.62 -9.42
CA ILE A 162 8.46 5.84 -8.22
C ILE A 162 8.42 7.32 -7.87
N VAL A 163 7.28 7.76 -7.35
CA VAL A 163 7.11 9.10 -6.81
C VAL A 163 6.29 9.03 -5.51
N THR A 164 6.65 9.83 -4.52
CA THR A 164 5.98 9.86 -3.23
C THR A 164 5.02 11.05 -3.14
N LEU A 165 3.80 10.80 -2.68
CA LEU A 165 2.84 11.83 -2.34
C LEU A 165 3.20 12.43 -0.98
N ARG A 166 3.20 13.75 -0.87
CA ARG A 166 3.22 14.46 0.42
C ARG A 166 1.83 14.35 1.05
N HIS A 167 1.51 13.15 1.46
CA HIS A 167 0.17 12.71 1.85
C HIS A 167 -0.53 13.62 2.87
N LYS A 168 0.24 14.29 3.76
CA LYS A 168 -0.31 15.25 4.73
C LYS A 168 -0.84 16.54 4.09
N GLU A 169 -0.33 16.90 2.91
CA GLU A 169 -0.79 18.09 2.17
C GLU A 169 -2.20 17.86 1.55
N VAL A 170 -2.62 16.60 1.42
CA VAL A 170 -3.94 16.20 0.95
C VAL A 170 -4.82 15.62 2.06
N GLY A 171 -4.46 15.81 3.35
CA GLY A 171 -5.24 15.37 4.50
C GLY A 171 -5.00 13.92 4.94
N LEU A 172 -4.26 13.13 4.17
CA LEU A 172 -4.04 11.71 4.47
C LEU A 172 -3.01 11.49 5.58
N THR A 173 -3.20 10.43 6.36
CA THR A 173 -2.30 10.01 7.46
C THR A 173 -1.44 8.80 7.10
N ILE A 174 -1.58 8.28 5.87
CA ILE A 174 -0.89 7.11 5.34
C ILE A 174 0.13 7.58 4.32
N PRO A 175 1.42 7.22 4.43
CA PRO A 175 2.39 7.40 3.36
C PRO A 175 1.94 6.68 2.09
N ILE A 176 1.94 7.40 0.97
CA ILE A 176 1.56 6.88 -0.35
C ILE A 176 2.67 7.14 -1.36
N ALA A 177 2.96 6.14 -2.16
CA ALA A 177 3.79 6.24 -3.35
C ALA A 177 3.03 5.73 -4.59
N PHE A 178 3.40 6.26 -5.75
CA PHE A 178 2.92 5.78 -7.04
C PHE A 178 4.10 5.26 -7.85
N MET A 179 3.88 4.18 -8.58
CA MET A 179 4.90 3.49 -9.35
C MET A 179 4.45 3.33 -10.81
N SER A 180 5.40 3.41 -11.73
CA SER A 180 5.13 3.01 -13.11
C SER A 180 4.90 1.49 -13.21
N PRO A 181 4.27 0.99 -14.28
CA PRO A 181 4.09 -0.43 -14.54
C PRO A 181 5.40 -1.20 -14.58
#